data_6628e20d9cc092282a0d2f58d94d01b8
#
_entry.id   6628e20d9cc092282a0d2f58d94d01b8
#
_cell.length_a   1.000
_cell.length_b   1.000
_cell.length_c   1.000
_cell.angle_alpha   90.00
_cell.angle_beta   90.00
_cell.angle_gamma   90.00
#
_symmetry.space_group_name_H-M   'P 1'
#
loop_
_entity.id
_entity.type
_entity.pdbx_description
1 polymer ?
#
loop_
_entity_poly.entity_id
_entity_poly.type
_entity_poly.pdbx_seq_one_letter_code
_entity_poly.pdbx_strand_id
1 'polypeptide(L)'
;VADLAKMSMESLGQATGSAISARGLYMAARGLDDRPVAPRAQEKSVGAERTFDKDTQDMRQVTSMLRWCCDDVATSLRRRGFLARKVMVKLRFPDLSYATKGHTLGCPTDAASVLYPQCANLLLSMMGMAPESAHAISLTRPVRLAGMSASGLVLAEEAVIQPSLDDLLEENEVEQR
;
A
#
# COMPACT_ATOMS: atom_id res chain seq x y z
N VAL A 1 -28.45 -9.44 -4.24
CA VAL A 1 -28.36 -10.48 -3.18
C VAL A 1 -29.46 -11.51 -3.36
N ALA A 2 -30.72 -11.11 -3.55
CA ALA A 2 -31.87 -12.03 -3.71
C ALA A 2 -31.68 -13.04 -4.87
N ASP A 3 -31.11 -12.60 -5.98
CA ASP A 3 -30.86 -13.48 -7.13
C ASP A 3 -29.76 -14.50 -6.84
N LEU A 4 -28.69 -14.07 -6.15
CA LEU A 4 -27.62 -14.97 -5.70
C LEU A 4 -28.16 -16.02 -4.70
N ALA A 5 -29.09 -15.63 -3.84
CA ALA A 5 -29.70 -16.56 -2.88
C ALA A 5 -30.55 -17.66 -3.55
N LYS A 6 -31.03 -17.44 -4.79
CA LYS A 6 -31.78 -18.45 -5.56
C LYS A 6 -30.88 -19.38 -6.40
N MET A 7 -29.62 -18.99 -6.62
CA MET A 7 -28.67 -19.76 -7.43
C MET A 7 -28.18 -21.02 -6.69
N SER A 8 -27.97 -22.09 -7.45
CA SER A 8 -27.29 -23.28 -6.92
C SER A 8 -25.80 -23.07 -6.76
N MET A 9 -25.15 -23.88 -5.93
CA MET A 9 -23.69 -23.89 -5.76
C MET A 9 -22.98 -24.14 -7.12
N GLU A 10 -23.52 -25.02 -7.93
CA GLU A 10 -22.98 -25.36 -9.24
C GLU A 10 -23.05 -24.18 -10.22
N SER A 11 -24.20 -23.51 -10.28
CA SER A 11 -24.37 -22.30 -11.12
C SER A 11 -23.43 -21.17 -10.71
N LEU A 12 -23.23 -20.99 -9.41
CA LEU A 12 -22.26 -20.02 -8.88
C LEU A 12 -20.81 -20.43 -9.22
N GLY A 13 -20.51 -21.73 -9.19
CA GLY A 13 -19.20 -22.27 -9.60
C GLY A 13 -18.89 -21.97 -11.06
N GLN A 14 -19.85 -22.20 -11.93
CA GLN A 14 -19.73 -21.90 -13.37
C GLN A 14 -19.56 -20.38 -13.61
N ALA A 15 -20.36 -19.55 -12.93
CA ALA A 15 -20.32 -18.09 -13.10
C ALA A 15 -19.03 -17.44 -12.57
N THR A 16 -18.44 -18.00 -11.50
CA THR A 16 -17.23 -17.42 -10.86
C THR A 16 -15.92 -18.07 -11.32
N GLY A 17 -15.98 -19.25 -11.91
CA GLY A 17 -14.80 -20.04 -12.24
C GLY A 17 -14.02 -20.54 -11.01
N SER A 18 -14.58 -20.45 -9.80
CA SER A 18 -13.91 -20.77 -8.54
C SER A 18 -14.86 -21.38 -7.52
N ALA A 19 -14.59 -22.60 -7.10
CA ALA A 19 -15.38 -23.28 -6.07
C ALA A 19 -15.36 -22.55 -4.72
N ILE A 20 -14.23 -21.93 -4.37
CA ILE A 20 -14.08 -21.14 -3.14
C ILE A 20 -14.95 -19.89 -3.20
N SER A 21 -14.91 -19.16 -4.30
CA SER A 21 -15.73 -17.95 -4.51
C SER A 21 -17.22 -18.29 -4.54
N ALA A 22 -17.60 -19.39 -5.22
CA ALA A 22 -18.98 -19.87 -5.28
C ALA A 22 -19.52 -20.19 -3.88
N ARG A 23 -18.74 -20.93 -3.05
CA ARG A 23 -19.13 -21.24 -1.69
C ARG A 23 -19.29 -19.97 -0.85
N GLY A 24 -18.35 -19.04 -0.94
CA GLY A 24 -18.41 -17.77 -0.21
C GLY A 24 -19.67 -16.97 -0.57
N LEU A 25 -20.00 -16.85 -1.86
CA LEU A 25 -21.21 -16.17 -2.34
C LEU A 25 -22.49 -16.91 -1.92
N TYR A 26 -22.49 -18.24 -2.03
CA TYR A 26 -23.64 -19.08 -1.63
C TYR A 26 -24.00 -18.89 -0.16
N MET A 27 -22.99 -18.96 0.72
CA MET A 27 -23.17 -18.80 2.16
C MET A 27 -23.57 -17.36 2.51
N ALA A 28 -22.83 -16.37 2.00
CA ALA A 28 -23.08 -14.96 2.30
C ALA A 28 -24.47 -14.49 1.83
N ALA A 29 -24.94 -14.94 0.64
CA ALA A 29 -26.26 -14.58 0.12
C ALA A 29 -27.41 -15.13 0.99
N ARG A 30 -27.17 -16.17 1.78
CA ARG A 30 -28.14 -16.81 2.68
C ARG A 30 -27.97 -16.40 4.15
N GLY A 31 -27.02 -15.49 4.43
CA GLY A 31 -26.70 -15.07 5.81
C GLY A 31 -26.02 -16.16 6.64
N LEU A 32 -25.42 -17.16 5.98
CA LEU A 32 -24.74 -18.26 6.63
C LEU A 32 -23.24 -17.94 6.77
N ASP A 33 -22.71 -18.10 7.97
CA ASP A 33 -21.26 -18.01 8.26
C ASP A 33 -20.92 -19.05 9.32
N ASP A 34 -20.16 -20.06 8.93
CA ASP A 34 -19.74 -21.17 9.80
C ASP A 34 -18.31 -20.95 10.36
N ARG A 35 -17.72 -19.78 10.08
CA ARG A 35 -16.39 -19.46 10.58
C ARG A 35 -16.43 -19.21 12.10
N PRO A 36 -15.51 -19.83 12.87
CA PRO A 36 -15.44 -19.55 14.29
C PRO A 36 -15.02 -18.10 14.54
N VAL A 37 -15.53 -17.51 15.62
CA VAL A 37 -15.03 -16.23 16.11
C VAL A 37 -13.61 -16.45 16.62
N ALA A 38 -12.64 -15.89 15.97
CA ALA A 38 -11.23 -15.97 16.34
C ALA A 38 -10.68 -14.58 16.67
N PRO A 39 -9.67 -14.47 17.53
CA PRO A 39 -8.95 -13.23 17.73
C PRO A 39 -8.44 -12.68 16.39
N ARG A 40 -8.44 -11.35 16.28
CA ARG A 40 -7.94 -10.69 15.06
C ARG A 40 -6.48 -11.06 14.84
N ALA A 41 -6.15 -11.58 13.67
CA ALA A 41 -4.77 -11.85 13.31
C ALA A 41 -3.94 -10.56 13.34
N GLN A 42 -2.65 -10.69 13.65
CA GLN A 42 -1.72 -9.57 13.63
C GLN A 42 -1.76 -8.87 12.27
N GLU A 43 -1.78 -7.55 12.29
CA GLU A 43 -1.80 -6.74 11.06
C GLU A 43 -0.51 -6.99 10.25
N LYS A 44 -0.67 -7.23 8.97
CA LYS A 44 0.44 -7.51 8.05
C LYS A 44 0.87 -6.26 7.27
N SER A 45 -0.02 -5.29 7.17
CA SER A 45 0.21 -4.04 6.45
C SER A 45 -0.74 -2.94 6.90
N VAL A 46 -0.31 -1.70 6.73
CA VAL A 46 -1.11 -0.48 6.89
C VAL A 46 -1.08 0.26 5.58
N GLY A 47 -2.22 0.75 5.10
CA GLY A 47 -2.28 1.45 3.82
C GLY A 47 -3.36 2.51 3.79
N ALA A 48 -3.17 3.47 2.88
CA ALA A 48 -4.12 4.52 2.55
C ALA A 48 -4.19 4.69 1.03
N GLU A 49 -5.39 4.88 0.51
CA GLU A 49 -5.62 5.14 -0.92
C GLU A 49 -6.84 6.03 -1.11
N ARG A 50 -6.84 6.83 -2.18
CA ARG A 50 -8.00 7.64 -2.55
C ARG A 50 -8.19 7.68 -4.06
N THR A 51 -9.45 7.71 -4.45
CA THR A 51 -9.87 7.97 -5.83
C THR A 51 -9.93 9.47 -6.05
N PHE A 52 -9.44 9.95 -7.19
CA PHE A 52 -9.59 11.34 -7.62
C PHE A 52 -11.02 11.59 -8.11
N ASP A 53 -11.53 12.81 -7.93
CA ASP A 53 -12.85 13.19 -8.44
C ASP A 53 -12.93 13.08 -9.96
N LYS A 54 -11.83 13.38 -10.63
CA LYS A 54 -11.61 13.19 -12.08
C LYS A 54 -10.26 12.53 -12.30
N ASP A 55 -10.19 11.66 -13.32
CA ASP A 55 -8.93 11.05 -13.74
C ASP A 55 -7.92 12.15 -14.09
N THR A 56 -6.70 12.05 -13.58
CA THR A 56 -5.70 13.12 -13.68
C THR A 56 -4.35 12.62 -14.20
N GLN A 57 -3.69 13.44 -15.02
CA GLN A 57 -2.27 13.28 -15.38
C GLN A 57 -1.38 14.30 -14.65
N ASP A 58 -1.95 15.20 -13.88
CA ASP A 58 -1.18 16.20 -13.14
C ASP A 58 -0.30 15.54 -12.07
N MET A 59 1.01 15.60 -12.29
CA MET A 59 2.03 15.06 -11.39
C MET A 59 1.86 15.62 -9.97
N ARG A 60 1.55 16.91 -9.83
CA ARG A 60 1.41 17.54 -8.51
C ARG A 60 0.23 16.97 -7.74
N GLN A 61 -0.90 16.72 -8.40
CA GLN A 61 -2.07 16.12 -7.75
C GLN A 61 -1.74 14.71 -7.25
N VAL A 62 -1.09 13.88 -8.09
CA VAL A 62 -0.78 12.49 -7.72
C VAL A 62 0.28 12.42 -6.63
N THR A 63 1.34 13.23 -6.71
CA THR A 63 2.39 13.28 -5.67
C THR A 63 1.86 13.84 -4.35
N SER A 64 0.98 14.86 -4.38
CA SER A 64 0.32 15.37 -3.18
C SER A 64 -0.58 14.32 -2.52
N MET A 65 -1.30 13.53 -3.30
CA MET A 65 -2.09 12.41 -2.80
C MET A 65 -1.21 11.33 -2.16
N LEU A 66 -0.10 10.96 -2.80
CA LEU A 66 0.86 10.00 -2.22
C LEU A 66 1.49 10.53 -0.93
N ARG A 67 1.80 11.83 -0.86
CA ARG A 67 2.31 12.46 0.36
C ARG A 67 1.29 12.35 1.48
N TRP A 68 0.04 12.70 1.21
CA TRP A 68 -1.04 12.54 2.18
C TRP A 68 -1.18 11.09 2.64
N CYS A 69 -1.12 10.11 1.72
CA CYS A 69 -1.16 8.69 2.07
C CYS A 69 0.03 8.29 2.97
N CYS A 70 1.23 8.81 2.70
CA CYS A 70 2.41 8.54 3.53
C CYS A 70 2.26 9.11 4.94
N ASP A 71 1.73 10.32 5.08
CA ASP A 71 1.49 10.96 6.37
C ASP A 71 0.45 10.19 7.20
N ASP A 72 -0.65 9.75 6.57
CA ASP A 72 -1.71 8.95 7.22
C ASP A 72 -1.18 7.58 7.67
N VAL A 73 -0.46 6.88 6.80
CA VAL A 73 0.17 5.59 7.11
C VAL A 73 1.21 5.74 8.21
N ALA A 74 2.10 6.73 8.12
CA ALA A 74 3.11 7.01 9.15
C ALA A 74 2.48 7.29 10.52
N THR A 75 1.40 8.08 10.55
CA THR A 75 0.61 8.35 11.77
C THR A 75 0.00 7.06 12.33
N SER A 76 -0.54 6.22 11.47
CA SER A 76 -1.11 4.93 11.86
C SER A 76 -0.07 3.96 12.39
N LEU A 77 1.13 3.90 11.79
CA LEU A 77 2.25 3.08 12.25
C LEU A 77 2.68 3.51 13.66
N ARG A 78 2.96 4.81 13.88
CA ARG A 78 3.34 5.35 15.19
C ARG A 78 2.30 5.06 16.26
N ARG A 79 1.03 5.32 15.97
CA ARG A 79 -0.06 5.07 16.93
C ARG A 79 -0.16 3.62 17.38
N ARG A 80 0.28 2.68 16.53
CA ARG A 80 0.23 1.23 16.78
C ARG A 80 1.57 0.64 17.21
N GLY A 81 2.62 1.46 17.33
CA GLY A 81 3.96 1.03 17.71
C GLY A 81 4.66 0.16 16.67
N PHE A 82 4.36 0.34 15.36
CA PHE A 82 4.98 -0.44 14.29
C PHE A 82 5.95 0.40 13.46
N LEU A 83 7.01 -0.26 12.99
CA LEU A 83 7.87 0.18 11.91
C LEU A 83 7.65 -0.73 10.69
N ALA A 84 7.77 -0.18 9.48
CA ALA A 84 7.60 -0.90 8.24
C ALA A 84 8.92 -1.16 7.53
N ARG A 85 9.08 -2.36 6.97
CA ARG A 85 10.26 -2.76 6.16
C ARG A 85 10.05 -2.62 4.66
N LYS A 86 8.81 -2.46 4.21
CA LYS A 86 8.46 -2.41 2.79
C LYS A 86 7.40 -1.35 2.55
N VAL A 87 7.54 -0.65 1.43
CA VAL A 87 6.53 0.26 0.88
C VAL A 87 6.05 -0.27 -0.47
N MET A 88 4.80 -0.03 -0.79
CA MET A 88 4.21 -0.35 -2.09
C MET A 88 3.29 0.79 -2.53
N VAL A 89 3.44 1.22 -3.76
CA VAL A 89 2.51 2.15 -4.42
C VAL A 89 1.51 1.34 -5.24
N LYS A 90 0.24 1.75 -5.17
CA LYS A 90 -0.87 1.24 -5.95
C LYS A 90 -1.47 2.36 -6.76
N LEU A 91 -1.60 2.13 -8.04
CA LEU A 91 -2.30 3.02 -8.97
C LEU A 91 -3.46 2.27 -9.60
N ARG A 92 -4.56 2.97 -9.84
CA ARG A 92 -5.65 2.50 -10.67
C ARG A 92 -5.83 3.46 -11.82
N PHE A 93 -6.08 2.92 -12.99
CA PHE A 93 -6.23 3.69 -14.22
C PHE A 93 -7.71 3.83 -14.64
N PRO A 94 -8.04 4.70 -15.62
CA PRO A 94 -9.42 4.89 -16.07
C PRO A 94 -10.11 3.62 -16.58
N ASP A 95 -9.34 2.71 -17.19
CA ASP A 95 -9.79 1.39 -17.65
C ASP A 95 -10.02 0.40 -16.51
N LEU A 96 -9.93 0.86 -15.26
CA LEU A 96 -10.05 0.10 -14.02
C LEU A 96 -8.93 -0.92 -13.78
N SER A 97 -7.94 -1.01 -14.64
CA SER A 97 -6.73 -1.81 -14.40
C SER A 97 -5.91 -1.26 -13.23
N TYR A 98 -5.15 -2.13 -12.59
CA TYR A 98 -4.26 -1.79 -11.47
C TYR A 98 -2.80 -1.97 -11.86
N ALA A 99 -1.95 -1.13 -11.30
CA ALA A 99 -0.51 -1.36 -11.22
C ALA A 99 -0.08 -1.24 -9.76
N THR A 100 0.81 -2.13 -9.33
CA THR A 100 1.44 -2.07 -8.01
C THR A 100 2.93 -2.26 -8.16
N LYS A 101 3.70 -1.51 -7.39
CA LYS A 101 5.15 -1.69 -7.31
C LYS A 101 5.62 -1.44 -5.89
N GLY A 102 6.53 -2.27 -5.40
CA GLY A 102 7.04 -2.18 -4.03
C GLY A 102 8.54 -2.02 -3.98
N HIS A 103 9.01 -1.54 -2.83
CA HIS A 103 10.42 -1.39 -2.49
C HIS A 103 10.65 -1.84 -1.05
N THR A 104 11.76 -2.54 -0.79
CA THR A 104 12.20 -2.90 0.55
C THR A 104 13.11 -1.80 1.06
N LEU A 105 12.83 -1.28 2.24
CA LEU A 105 13.59 -0.21 2.89
C LEU A 105 14.89 -0.76 3.48
N GLY A 106 15.95 0.03 3.52
CA GLY A 106 17.20 -0.33 4.15
C GLY A 106 17.05 -0.55 5.65
N CYS A 107 16.28 0.33 6.32
CA CYS A 107 15.94 0.21 7.74
C CYS A 107 14.44 0.29 7.93
N PRO A 108 13.87 -0.41 8.96
CA PRO A 108 12.47 -0.26 9.33
C PRO A 108 12.18 1.19 9.77
N THR A 109 11.03 1.74 9.34
CA THR A 109 10.69 3.13 9.66
C THR A 109 9.17 3.35 9.75
N ASP A 110 8.77 4.39 10.48
CA ASP A 110 7.43 4.97 10.51
C ASP A 110 7.44 6.43 10.04
N ALA A 111 8.59 6.92 9.54
CA ALA A 111 8.76 8.31 9.16
C ALA A 111 8.26 8.58 7.73
N ALA A 112 7.27 9.46 7.58
CA ALA A 112 6.75 9.87 6.28
C ALA A 112 7.84 10.49 5.38
N SER A 113 8.84 11.16 5.97
CA SER A 113 9.99 11.74 5.26
C SER A 113 10.85 10.68 4.55
N VAL A 114 10.87 9.45 5.05
CA VAL A 114 11.56 8.31 4.43
C VAL A 114 10.62 7.57 3.46
N LEU A 115 9.35 7.39 3.82
CA LEU A 115 8.37 6.66 3.01
C LEU A 115 8.05 7.38 1.69
N TYR A 116 7.85 8.71 1.74
CA TYR A 116 7.39 9.48 0.58
C TYR A 116 8.39 9.51 -0.58
N PRO A 117 9.72 9.76 -0.41
CA PRO A 117 10.67 9.69 -1.52
C PRO A 117 10.65 8.34 -2.23
N GLN A 118 10.53 7.24 -1.49
CA GLN A 118 10.42 5.91 -2.08
C GLN A 118 9.15 5.75 -2.92
N CYS A 119 8.01 6.25 -2.41
CA CYS A 119 6.75 6.24 -3.16
C CYS A 119 6.82 7.09 -4.42
N ALA A 120 7.47 8.26 -4.39
CA ALA A 120 7.68 9.11 -5.54
C ALA A 120 8.54 8.42 -6.63
N ASN A 121 9.63 7.77 -6.22
CA ASN A 121 10.48 7.00 -7.14
C ASN A 121 9.72 5.81 -7.75
N LEU A 122 8.90 5.12 -6.96
CA LEU A 122 8.05 4.05 -7.46
C LEU A 122 7.01 4.56 -8.47
N LEU A 123 6.38 5.71 -8.22
CA LEU A 123 5.46 6.36 -9.17
C LEU A 123 6.14 6.62 -10.50
N LEU A 124 7.32 7.28 -10.53
CA LEU A 124 8.07 7.54 -11.75
C LEU A 124 8.37 6.25 -12.50
N SER A 125 8.88 5.25 -11.81
CA SER A 125 9.19 3.95 -12.39
C SER A 125 7.95 3.24 -12.98
N MET A 126 6.79 3.33 -12.31
CA MET A 126 5.52 2.76 -12.80
C MET A 126 4.98 3.48 -14.04
N MET A 127 5.32 4.76 -14.19
CA MET A 127 4.98 5.59 -15.35
C MET A 127 6.02 5.48 -16.49
N GLY A 128 7.08 4.69 -16.31
CA GLY A 128 8.17 4.59 -17.28
C GLY A 128 8.94 5.91 -17.43
N MET A 129 8.97 6.72 -16.36
CA MET A 129 9.64 8.03 -16.33
C MET A 129 11.00 7.90 -15.65
N ALA A 130 11.98 8.67 -16.14
CA ALA A 130 13.30 8.73 -15.53
C ALA A 130 13.26 9.49 -14.18
N PRO A 131 14.19 9.22 -13.25
CA PRO A 131 14.24 9.91 -11.94
C PRO A 131 14.32 11.43 -12.08
N GLU A 132 15.01 11.94 -13.11
CA GLU A 132 15.12 13.37 -13.41
C GLU A 132 13.77 14.03 -13.74
N SER A 133 12.78 13.21 -14.10
CA SER A 133 11.41 13.67 -14.41
C SER A 133 10.58 13.97 -13.16
N ALA A 134 11.16 13.96 -11.95
CA ALA A 134 10.46 14.30 -10.71
C ALA A 134 9.80 15.70 -10.73
N HIS A 135 10.31 16.60 -11.58
CA HIS A 135 9.76 17.94 -11.81
C HIS A 135 8.82 18.03 -13.01
N ALA A 136 8.53 16.92 -13.69
CA ALA A 136 7.59 16.92 -14.81
C ALA A 136 6.19 17.40 -14.33
N ILE A 137 5.50 18.11 -15.23
CA ILE A 137 4.17 18.63 -14.93
C ILE A 137 3.12 17.53 -15.08
N SER A 138 3.36 16.56 -16.00
CA SER A 138 2.37 15.56 -16.41
C SER A 138 2.94 14.15 -16.38
N LEU A 139 2.10 13.21 -15.94
CA LEU A 139 2.33 11.78 -16.02
C LEU A 139 2.12 11.26 -17.46
N THR A 140 2.69 10.11 -17.78
CA THR A 140 2.58 9.48 -19.12
C THR A 140 1.18 8.96 -19.42
N ARG A 141 0.35 8.71 -18.40
CA ARG A 141 -1.04 8.27 -18.53
C ARG A 141 -1.88 8.75 -17.34
N PRO A 142 -3.22 8.93 -17.52
CA PRO A 142 -4.08 9.38 -16.44
C PRO A 142 -4.20 8.32 -15.33
N VAL A 143 -4.36 8.81 -14.10
CA VAL A 143 -4.54 8.02 -12.88
C VAL A 143 -5.92 8.33 -12.29
N ARG A 144 -6.64 7.28 -11.92
CA ARG A 144 -7.95 7.34 -11.27
C ARG A 144 -7.87 7.25 -9.76
N LEU A 145 -6.91 6.46 -9.23
CA LEU A 145 -6.69 6.27 -7.81
C LEU A 145 -5.19 6.15 -7.56
N ALA A 146 -4.73 6.77 -6.50
CA ALA A 146 -3.38 6.58 -5.99
C ALA A 146 -3.43 6.21 -4.50
N GLY A 147 -2.53 5.34 -4.09
CA GLY A 147 -2.38 4.92 -2.72
C GLY A 147 -1.03 4.31 -2.45
N MET A 148 -0.72 4.15 -1.16
CA MET A 148 0.45 3.43 -0.71
C MET A 148 0.10 2.50 0.44
N SER A 149 0.91 1.48 0.62
CA SER A 149 0.86 0.62 1.80
C SER A 149 2.26 0.33 2.32
N ALA A 150 2.35 0.23 3.63
CA ALA A 150 3.53 -0.17 4.37
C ALA A 150 3.32 -1.59 4.90
N SER A 151 4.31 -2.47 4.75
CA SER A 151 4.22 -3.88 5.13
C SER A 151 5.55 -4.40 5.69
N GLY A 152 5.58 -5.70 6.11
CA GLY A 152 6.73 -6.22 6.85
C GLY A 152 6.84 -5.50 8.20
N LEU A 153 5.69 -5.38 8.89
CA LEU A 153 5.59 -4.67 10.16
C LEU A 153 6.40 -5.38 11.25
N VAL A 154 7.15 -4.59 12.00
CA VAL A 154 7.87 -5.02 13.21
C VAL A 154 7.50 -4.08 14.35
N LEU A 155 7.45 -4.56 15.57
CA LEU A 155 7.24 -3.70 16.72
C LEU A 155 8.43 -2.76 16.90
N ALA A 156 8.18 -1.50 17.19
CA ALA A 156 9.22 -0.49 17.34
C ALA A 156 10.20 -0.83 18.47
N GLU A 157 9.70 -1.44 19.55
CA GLU A 157 10.49 -1.90 20.70
C GLU A 157 11.35 -3.13 20.41
N GLU A 158 11.00 -3.92 19.37
CA GLU A 158 11.74 -5.11 18.95
C GLU A 158 12.68 -4.82 17.75
N ALA A 159 12.56 -3.65 17.14
CA ALA A 159 13.32 -3.31 15.96
C ALA A 159 14.78 -3.04 16.36
N VAL A 160 15.66 -3.97 16.03
CA VAL A 160 17.09 -3.72 16.03
C VAL A 160 17.38 -2.77 14.87
N ILE A 161 17.54 -1.50 15.16
CA ILE A 161 18.02 -0.51 14.19
C ILE A 161 19.54 -0.69 14.15
N GLN A 162 20.00 -1.41 13.14
CA GLN A 162 21.43 -1.50 12.88
C GLN A 162 21.85 -0.17 12.25
N PRO A 163 22.72 0.64 12.90
CA PRO A 163 23.19 1.88 12.31
C PRO A 163 23.85 1.59 10.97
N SER A 164 23.66 2.46 9.99
CA SER A 164 24.37 2.37 8.73
C SER A 164 25.87 2.67 8.95
N LEU A 165 26.71 2.23 8.01
CA LEU A 165 28.14 2.55 8.09
C LEU A 165 28.35 4.07 8.11
N ASP A 166 27.52 4.83 7.42
CA ASP A 166 27.56 6.29 7.36
C ASP A 166 27.20 6.92 8.71
N ASP A 167 26.17 6.39 9.41
CA ASP A 167 25.82 6.84 10.77
C ASP A 167 26.98 6.61 11.75
N LEU A 168 27.67 5.47 11.65
CA LEU A 168 28.83 5.15 12.48
C LEU A 168 30.07 6.01 12.15
N LEU A 169 30.19 6.47 10.91
CA LEU A 169 31.28 7.38 10.53
C LEU A 169 31.02 8.79 11.02
N GLU A 170 29.78 9.29 10.99
CA GLU A 170 29.40 10.61 11.53
C GLU A 170 29.55 10.65 13.05
N GLU A 171 29.17 9.59 13.79
CA GLU A 171 29.43 9.53 15.26
C GLU A 171 30.92 9.60 15.61
N ASN A 172 31.77 8.93 14.84
CA ASN A 172 33.24 8.98 15.08
C ASN A 172 33.86 10.35 14.77
N GLU A 173 33.32 11.13 13.84
CA GLU A 173 33.79 12.48 13.55
C GLU A 173 33.40 13.52 14.64
N VAL A 174 32.26 13.26 15.32
CA VAL A 174 31.78 14.12 16.42
C VAL A 174 32.58 13.87 17.71
N GLU A 175 33.00 12.63 17.98
CA GLU A 175 33.84 12.30 19.16
C GLU A 175 35.30 12.79 19.06
N GLN A 176 35.79 13.10 17.85
CA GLN A 176 37.16 13.59 17.62
C GLN A 176 37.27 15.11 17.60
N ARG A 177 36.22 15.87 17.89
CA ARG A 177 36.19 17.34 18.00
C ARG A 177 36.04 17.80 19.45
#